data_a982edb1f1dc863f2571682b252b7042
#
_entry.id   a982edb1f1dc863f2571682b252b7042
#
_cell.length_a   1.000
_cell.length_b   1.000
_cell.length_c   1.000
_cell.angle_alpha   90.00
_cell.angle_beta   90.00
_cell.angle_gamma   90.00
#
_symmetry.space_group_name_H-M   'P 1'
#
loop_
_entity.id
_entity.type
_entity.pdbx_description
1 polymer ?
#
loop_
_entity_poly.entity_id
_entity_poly.type
_entity_poly.pdbx_seq_one_letter_code
_entity_poly.pdbx_strand_id
1 'polypeptide(L)'
;MNIKGTKTEKNLMEAFAGESQARNKYTYFASVAKKEGYEQIAAIFLETADNEKEHAKRALRFLQGIGNTAENLKAAASGENYEWTDMYKRFAAEARQEGFEEIARFFEATGAVEAEHEKRFLALLKNLEEGKVFKKDQPVRWRCRNCGYIHEGTEAPEVCPACVHPRAFYEVAAENY
;
A
#
# COMPACT_ATOMS: atom_id res chain seq x y z
N MET A 1 -0.50 14.62 22.43
CA MET A 1 0.29 13.85 23.42
C MET A 1 1.67 13.67 22.80
N ASN A 2 2.73 14.10 23.49
CA ASN A 2 4.09 13.89 22.98
C ASN A 2 4.68 12.62 23.61
N ILE A 3 4.83 11.57 22.83
CA ILE A 3 5.38 10.28 23.26
C ILE A 3 6.80 10.04 22.73
N LYS A 4 7.37 11.00 21.98
CA LYS A 4 8.65 10.87 21.32
C LYS A 4 9.79 10.60 22.31
N GLY A 5 10.59 9.58 22.04
CA GLY A 5 11.72 9.17 22.89
C GLY A 5 11.35 8.36 24.14
N THR A 6 10.07 8.05 24.35
CA THR A 6 9.61 7.30 25.53
C THR A 6 9.63 5.78 25.30
N LYS A 7 9.54 5.01 26.41
CA LYS A 7 9.32 3.56 26.33
C LYS A 7 7.96 3.24 25.69
N THR A 8 6.95 4.09 25.89
CA THR A 8 5.62 3.94 25.31
C THR A 8 5.67 4.03 23.78
N GLU A 9 6.46 4.94 23.22
CA GLU A 9 6.67 5.00 21.76
C GLU A 9 7.24 3.68 21.24
N LYS A 10 8.30 3.14 21.88
CA LYS A 10 8.89 1.85 21.50
C LYS A 10 7.88 0.71 21.59
N ASN A 11 7.09 0.66 22.65
CA ASN A 11 6.05 -0.36 22.83
C ASN A 11 4.98 -0.26 21.73
N LEU A 12 4.59 0.95 21.31
CA LEU A 12 3.65 1.15 20.21
C LEU A 12 4.24 0.72 18.87
N MET A 13 5.53 0.96 18.62
CA MET A 13 6.21 0.47 17.42
C MET A 13 6.25 -1.06 17.38
N GLU A 14 6.56 -1.69 18.52
CA GLU A 14 6.57 -3.15 18.67
C GLU A 14 5.16 -3.73 18.48
N ALA A 15 4.14 -3.12 19.08
CA ALA A 15 2.75 -3.51 18.92
C ALA A 15 2.34 -3.40 17.44
N PHE A 16 2.61 -2.27 16.78
CA PHE A 16 2.31 -2.08 15.36
C PHE A 16 2.98 -3.16 14.49
N ALA A 17 4.24 -3.47 14.73
CA ALA A 17 4.97 -4.51 14.00
C ALA A 17 4.38 -5.90 14.25
N GLY A 18 4.08 -6.25 15.51
CA GLY A 18 3.50 -7.54 15.91
C GLY A 18 2.13 -7.77 15.27
N GLU A 19 1.22 -6.82 15.40
CA GLU A 19 -0.14 -6.91 14.83
C GLU A 19 -0.13 -6.94 13.29
N SER A 20 0.77 -6.17 12.66
CA SER A 20 0.94 -6.20 11.20
C SER A 20 1.42 -7.56 10.70
N GLN A 21 2.34 -8.20 11.42
CA GLN A 21 2.79 -9.56 11.12
C GLN A 21 1.68 -10.59 11.36
N ALA A 22 0.95 -10.50 12.48
CA ALA A 22 -0.16 -11.39 12.81
C ALA A 22 -1.23 -11.34 11.72
N ARG A 23 -1.66 -10.13 11.30
CA ARG A 23 -2.59 -9.93 10.19
C ARG A 23 -2.18 -10.67 8.93
N ASN A 24 -0.93 -10.51 8.49
CA ASN A 24 -0.46 -11.15 7.28
C ASN A 24 -0.37 -12.67 7.45
N LYS A 25 0.17 -13.18 8.56
CA LYS A 25 0.26 -14.62 8.86
C LYS A 25 -1.12 -15.29 8.85
N TYR A 26 -2.12 -14.68 9.49
CA TYR A 26 -3.47 -15.25 9.55
C TYR A 26 -4.15 -15.30 8.18
N THR A 27 -3.90 -14.33 7.31
CA THR A 27 -4.36 -14.38 5.91
C THR A 27 -3.73 -15.56 5.16
N TYR A 28 -2.44 -15.85 5.38
CA TYR A 28 -1.77 -16.99 4.78
C TYR A 28 -2.27 -18.31 5.38
N PHE A 29 -2.49 -18.39 6.69
CA PHE A 29 -3.02 -19.57 7.37
C PHE A 29 -4.45 -19.89 6.91
N ALA A 30 -5.28 -18.87 6.70
CA ALA A 30 -6.61 -19.03 6.12
C ALA A 30 -6.56 -19.66 4.73
N SER A 31 -5.59 -19.27 3.90
CA SER A 31 -5.40 -19.87 2.57
C SER A 31 -5.06 -21.37 2.66
N VAL A 32 -4.27 -21.79 3.63
CA VAL A 32 -3.96 -23.21 3.88
C VAL A 32 -5.20 -23.95 4.35
N ALA A 33 -5.91 -23.42 5.36
CA ALA A 33 -7.13 -24.04 5.89
C ALA A 33 -8.20 -24.26 4.80
N LYS A 34 -8.37 -23.30 3.88
CA LYS A 34 -9.27 -23.47 2.71
C LYS A 34 -8.85 -24.62 1.81
N LYS A 35 -7.55 -24.72 1.50
CA LYS A 35 -7.04 -25.81 0.65
C LYS A 35 -7.22 -27.20 1.29
N GLU A 36 -7.20 -27.24 2.61
CA GLU A 36 -7.43 -28.46 3.40
C GLU A 36 -8.93 -28.76 3.66
N GLY A 37 -9.85 -27.87 3.22
CA GLY A 37 -11.30 -28.05 3.36
C GLY A 37 -11.87 -27.57 4.69
N TYR A 38 -11.14 -26.80 5.48
CA TYR A 38 -11.57 -26.27 6.80
C TYR A 38 -12.09 -24.85 6.69
N GLU A 39 -13.24 -24.65 6.04
CA GLU A 39 -13.82 -23.31 5.78
C GLU A 39 -14.09 -22.51 7.05
N GLN A 40 -14.56 -23.15 8.14
CA GLN A 40 -14.79 -22.46 9.41
C GLN A 40 -13.49 -21.93 10.01
N ILE A 41 -12.41 -22.74 9.99
CA ILE A 41 -11.10 -22.33 10.50
C ILE A 41 -10.55 -21.18 9.67
N ALA A 42 -10.68 -21.25 8.35
CA ALA A 42 -10.26 -20.21 7.45
C ALA A 42 -11.01 -18.89 7.70
N ALA A 43 -12.33 -18.94 7.92
CA ALA A 43 -13.15 -17.77 8.26
C ALA A 43 -12.70 -17.12 9.57
N ILE A 44 -12.42 -17.91 10.61
CA ILE A 44 -11.91 -17.42 11.90
C ILE A 44 -10.55 -16.72 11.73
N PHE A 45 -9.62 -17.32 10.95
CA PHE A 45 -8.34 -16.66 10.66
C PHE A 45 -8.52 -15.32 9.95
N LEU A 46 -9.43 -15.21 8.97
CA LEU A 46 -9.69 -13.96 8.25
C LEU A 46 -10.33 -12.90 9.15
N GLU A 47 -11.29 -13.29 9.98
CA GLU A 47 -11.90 -12.39 10.97
C GLU A 47 -10.84 -11.86 11.93
N THR A 48 -10.00 -12.75 12.48
CA THR A 48 -8.93 -12.35 13.39
C THR A 48 -7.92 -11.43 12.68
N ALA A 49 -7.55 -11.73 11.42
CA ALA A 49 -6.67 -10.86 10.63
C ALA A 49 -7.24 -9.43 10.47
N ASP A 50 -8.56 -9.29 10.32
CA ASP A 50 -9.21 -7.97 10.26
C ASP A 50 -9.22 -7.26 11.62
N ASN A 51 -9.31 -8.00 12.73
CA ASN A 51 -9.18 -7.44 14.08
C ASN A 51 -7.75 -6.91 14.31
N GLU A 52 -6.72 -7.68 13.96
CA GLU A 52 -5.32 -7.27 14.13
C GLU A 52 -4.96 -6.06 13.26
N LYS A 53 -5.58 -5.92 12.08
CA LYS A 53 -5.46 -4.70 11.26
C LYS A 53 -5.93 -3.45 12.02
N GLU A 54 -7.03 -3.52 12.78
CA GLU A 54 -7.52 -2.38 13.54
C GLU A 54 -6.65 -2.10 14.78
N HIS A 55 -6.06 -3.12 15.42
CA HIS A 55 -5.08 -2.95 16.49
C HIS A 55 -3.82 -2.24 15.96
N ALA A 56 -3.24 -2.73 14.86
CA ALA A 56 -2.09 -2.11 14.19
C ALA A 56 -2.38 -0.64 13.82
N LYS A 57 -3.53 -0.37 13.20
CA LYS A 57 -3.96 0.97 12.83
C LYS A 57 -4.09 1.90 14.05
N ARG A 58 -4.57 1.39 15.18
CA ARG A 58 -4.69 2.17 16.41
C ARG A 58 -3.31 2.54 16.96
N ALA A 59 -2.36 1.59 16.99
CA ALA A 59 -0.98 1.84 17.39
C ALA A 59 -0.32 2.89 16.47
N LEU A 60 -0.47 2.74 15.15
CA LEU A 60 0.10 3.67 14.16
C LEU A 60 -0.49 5.09 14.29
N ARG A 61 -1.77 5.23 14.66
CA ARG A 61 -2.37 6.54 14.95
C ARG A 61 -1.75 7.23 16.18
N PHE A 62 -1.46 6.49 17.24
CA PHE A 62 -0.75 7.04 18.40
C PHE A 62 0.67 7.48 18.05
N LEU A 63 1.33 6.76 17.13
CA LEU A 63 2.64 7.12 16.57
C LEU A 63 2.56 8.28 15.56
N GLN A 64 1.37 8.81 15.29
CA GLN A 64 1.12 9.85 14.27
C GLN A 64 1.57 9.43 12.86
N GLY A 65 1.59 8.13 12.58
CA GLY A 65 2.01 7.56 11.29
C GLY A 65 0.94 7.57 10.20
N ILE A 66 -0.26 8.15 10.46
CA ILE A 66 -1.35 8.30 9.48
C ILE A 66 -1.70 9.77 9.38
N GLY A 67 -1.36 10.38 8.26
CA GLY A 67 -1.64 11.77 7.92
C GLY A 67 -2.72 11.91 6.85
N ASN A 68 -2.75 13.07 6.19
CA ASN A 68 -3.56 13.28 5.00
C ASN A 68 -2.97 12.53 3.79
N THR A 69 -3.65 12.55 2.64
CA THR A 69 -3.23 11.80 1.44
C THR A 69 -1.83 12.18 0.97
N ALA A 70 -1.47 13.47 0.97
CA ALA A 70 -0.14 13.92 0.54
C ALA A 70 0.95 13.45 1.52
N GLU A 71 0.71 13.56 2.82
CA GLU A 71 1.62 13.09 3.86
C GLU A 71 1.82 11.58 3.79
N ASN A 72 0.74 10.81 3.58
CA ASN A 72 0.80 9.36 3.45
C ASN A 72 1.56 8.94 2.17
N LEU A 73 1.37 9.64 1.04
CA LEU A 73 2.13 9.37 -0.18
C LEU A 73 3.63 9.66 -0.01
N LYS A 74 3.99 10.74 0.69
CA LYS A 74 5.39 11.06 1.03
C LYS A 74 6.00 9.99 1.94
N ALA A 75 5.27 9.56 2.97
CA ALA A 75 5.73 8.53 3.88
C ALA A 75 5.92 7.19 3.17
N ALA A 76 4.98 6.80 2.30
CA ALA A 76 5.09 5.59 1.50
C ALA A 76 6.32 5.66 0.57
N ALA A 77 6.46 6.71 -0.24
CA ALA A 77 7.62 6.87 -1.12
C ALA A 77 8.95 6.84 -0.35
N SER A 78 9.02 7.45 0.84
CA SER A 78 10.22 7.42 1.68
C SER A 78 10.52 6.02 2.22
N GLY A 79 9.50 5.23 2.57
CA GLY A 79 9.65 3.84 2.97
C GLY A 79 10.23 2.99 1.85
N GLU A 80 9.58 3.01 0.69
CA GLU A 80 10.04 2.27 -0.50
C GLU A 80 11.48 2.68 -0.90
N ASN A 81 11.78 4.00 -0.85
CA ASN A 81 13.14 4.48 -1.12
C ASN A 81 14.18 3.84 -0.19
N TYR A 82 13.93 3.81 1.12
CA TYR A 82 14.83 3.15 2.07
C TYR A 82 14.96 1.66 1.78
N GLU A 83 13.88 0.98 1.44
CA GLU A 83 13.87 -0.46 1.18
C GLU A 83 14.75 -0.82 -0.01
N TRP A 84 14.65 -0.12 -1.14
CA TRP A 84 15.43 -0.47 -2.33
C TRP A 84 16.83 0.15 -2.37
N THR A 85 17.06 1.32 -1.73
CA THR A 85 18.39 1.96 -1.75
C THR A 85 19.37 1.38 -0.73
N ASP A 86 18.88 0.92 0.42
CA ASP A 86 19.67 0.42 1.55
C ASP A 86 19.29 -1.01 1.96
N MET A 87 18.08 -1.21 2.47
CA MET A 87 17.69 -2.41 3.20
C MET A 87 17.86 -3.69 2.38
N TYR A 88 17.25 -3.78 1.21
CA TYR A 88 17.32 -4.99 0.38
C TYR A 88 18.70 -5.22 -0.24
N LYS A 89 19.46 -4.14 -0.55
CA LYS A 89 20.84 -4.28 -1.01
C LYS A 89 21.72 -4.92 0.07
N ARG A 90 21.59 -4.46 1.30
CA ARG A 90 22.32 -5.00 2.44
C ARG A 90 21.90 -6.44 2.72
N PHE A 91 20.61 -6.73 2.76
CA PHE A 91 20.10 -8.08 2.99
C PHE A 91 20.56 -9.07 1.90
N ALA A 92 20.57 -8.67 0.63
CA ALA A 92 21.05 -9.50 -0.46
C ALA A 92 22.57 -9.79 -0.34
N ALA A 93 23.36 -8.79 0.05
CA ALA A 93 24.79 -8.96 0.26
C ALA A 93 25.09 -9.90 1.44
N GLU A 94 24.39 -9.72 2.56
CA GLU A 94 24.52 -10.57 3.75
C GLU A 94 24.12 -12.01 3.45
N ALA A 95 22.96 -12.22 2.81
CA ALA A 95 22.49 -13.56 2.41
C ALA A 95 23.50 -14.28 1.50
N ARG A 96 24.13 -13.56 0.57
CA ARG A 96 25.13 -14.12 -0.34
C ARG A 96 26.42 -14.49 0.42
N GLN A 97 26.85 -13.68 1.37
CA GLN A 97 28.02 -14.00 2.23
C GLN A 97 27.78 -15.25 3.09
N GLU A 98 26.54 -15.47 3.50
CA GLU A 98 26.10 -16.64 4.28
C GLU A 98 25.82 -17.87 3.39
N GLY A 99 25.91 -17.77 2.06
CA GLY A 99 25.69 -18.87 1.13
C GLY A 99 24.25 -19.07 0.69
N PHE A 100 23.32 -18.16 1.02
CA PHE A 100 21.89 -18.25 0.68
C PHE A 100 21.58 -17.54 -0.64
N GLU A 101 22.09 -18.01 -1.74
CA GLU A 101 22.00 -17.36 -3.06
C GLU A 101 20.54 -17.18 -3.55
N GLU A 102 19.64 -18.11 -3.27
CA GLU A 102 18.22 -17.98 -3.60
C GLU A 102 17.55 -16.84 -2.84
N ILE A 103 17.88 -16.69 -1.57
CA ILE A 103 17.35 -15.60 -0.72
C ILE A 103 17.95 -14.25 -1.17
N ALA A 104 19.23 -14.23 -1.53
CA ALA A 104 19.86 -13.01 -2.05
C ALA A 104 19.16 -12.52 -3.33
N ARG A 105 18.87 -13.42 -4.27
CA ARG A 105 18.09 -13.10 -5.49
C ARG A 105 16.68 -12.63 -5.20
N PHE A 106 16.01 -13.22 -4.20
CA PHE A 106 14.72 -12.76 -3.75
C PHE A 106 14.78 -11.31 -3.27
N PHE A 107 15.75 -10.95 -2.42
CA PHE A 107 15.93 -9.58 -1.93
C PHE A 107 16.24 -8.60 -3.07
N GLU A 108 17.08 -8.97 -4.02
CA GLU A 108 17.39 -8.13 -5.20
C GLU A 108 16.14 -7.88 -6.06
N ALA A 109 15.37 -8.93 -6.32
CA ALA A 109 14.14 -8.83 -7.11
C ALA A 109 13.08 -7.96 -6.39
N THR A 110 12.92 -8.15 -5.06
CA THR A 110 12.00 -7.33 -4.25
C THR A 110 12.44 -5.87 -4.26
N GLY A 111 13.73 -5.59 -4.03
CA GLY A 111 14.25 -4.21 -4.10
C GLY A 111 13.96 -3.52 -5.45
N ALA A 112 13.99 -4.25 -6.56
CA ALA A 112 13.61 -3.70 -7.87
C ALA A 112 12.11 -3.36 -7.96
N VAL A 113 11.24 -4.13 -7.30
CA VAL A 113 9.80 -3.83 -7.20
C VAL A 113 9.56 -2.56 -6.37
N GLU A 114 10.27 -2.41 -5.23
CA GLU A 114 10.10 -1.24 -4.36
C GLU A 114 10.56 0.06 -5.02
N ALA A 115 11.53 0.01 -5.94
CA ALA A 115 11.89 1.15 -6.78
C ALA A 115 10.72 1.60 -7.70
N GLU A 116 9.94 0.67 -8.25
CA GLU A 116 8.74 1.01 -9.04
C GLU A 116 7.58 1.49 -8.15
N HIS A 117 7.47 0.98 -6.92
CA HIS A 117 6.49 1.48 -5.94
C HIS A 117 6.80 2.94 -5.57
N GLU A 118 8.04 3.28 -5.23
CA GLU A 118 8.45 4.66 -4.96
C GLU A 118 8.09 5.58 -6.12
N LYS A 119 8.50 5.23 -7.35
CA LYS A 119 8.21 5.99 -8.55
C LYS A 119 6.71 6.23 -8.73
N ARG A 120 5.88 5.23 -8.47
CA ARG A 120 4.41 5.33 -8.52
C ARG A 120 3.88 6.30 -7.47
N PHE A 121 4.31 6.19 -6.21
CA PHE A 121 3.86 7.08 -5.14
C PHE A 121 4.30 8.52 -5.38
N LEU A 122 5.50 8.76 -5.88
CA LEU A 122 5.97 10.10 -6.25
C LEU A 122 5.16 10.70 -7.42
N ALA A 123 4.80 9.91 -8.42
CA ALA A 123 3.96 10.35 -9.52
C ALA A 123 2.53 10.73 -9.04
N LEU A 124 1.95 9.93 -8.14
CA LEU A 124 0.65 10.22 -7.53
C LEU A 124 0.70 11.47 -6.67
N LEU A 125 1.76 11.63 -5.87
CA LEU A 125 1.97 12.83 -5.06
C LEU A 125 2.07 14.08 -5.94
N LYS A 126 2.87 14.04 -6.99
CA LYS A 126 2.99 15.13 -7.95
C LYS A 126 1.65 15.49 -8.57
N ASN A 127 0.86 14.50 -9.03
CA ASN A 127 -0.47 14.77 -9.57
C ASN A 127 -1.40 15.42 -8.53
N LEU A 128 -1.30 15.03 -7.28
CA LEU A 128 -2.11 15.61 -6.18
C LEU A 128 -1.71 17.07 -5.91
N GLU A 129 -0.41 17.35 -5.79
CA GLU A 129 0.13 18.68 -5.49
C GLU A 129 -0.11 19.66 -6.66
N GLU A 130 -0.08 19.18 -7.90
CA GLU A 130 -0.37 19.98 -9.11
C GLU A 130 -1.85 20.07 -9.46
N GLY A 131 -2.76 19.48 -8.67
CA GLY A 131 -4.20 19.43 -8.97
C GLY A 131 -4.55 18.60 -10.21
N LYS A 132 -3.69 17.66 -10.60
CA LYS A 132 -3.79 16.87 -11.83
C LYS A 132 -4.41 15.48 -11.64
N VAL A 133 -4.98 15.19 -10.48
CA VAL A 133 -5.64 13.90 -10.23
C VAL A 133 -6.83 13.71 -11.17
N PHE A 134 -7.67 14.74 -11.29
CA PHE A 134 -8.89 14.74 -12.13
C PHE A 134 -8.82 15.69 -13.32
N LYS A 135 -7.64 16.24 -13.58
CA LYS A 135 -7.38 17.17 -14.68
C LYS A 135 -6.05 16.83 -15.35
N LYS A 136 -5.98 16.97 -16.68
CA LYS A 136 -4.75 16.79 -17.48
C LYS A 136 -4.58 17.97 -18.45
N ASP A 137 -3.35 18.19 -18.88
CA ASP A 137 -3.02 19.29 -19.80
C ASP A 137 -3.54 19.03 -21.22
N GLN A 138 -3.77 17.74 -21.55
CA GLN A 138 -4.33 17.29 -22.83
C GLN A 138 -5.54 16.40 -22.57
N PRO A 139 -6.49 16.29 -23.54
CA PRO A 139 -7.60 15.36 -23.43
C PRO A 139 -7.10 13.94 -23.20
N VAL A 140 -7.70 13.25 -22.24
CA VAL A 140 -7.47 11.84 -21.93
C VAL A 140 -8.80 11.12 -21.78
N ARG A 141 -8.77 9.80 -21.82
CA ARG A 141 -9.94 8.97 -21.54
C ARG A 141 -10.05 8.75 -20.02
N TRP A 142 -11.16 9.22 -19.46
CA TRP A 142 -11.51 9.06 -18.05
C TRP A 142 -12.47 7.90 -17.90
N ARG A 143 -12.13 6.91 -17.07
CA ARG A 143 -12.99 5.75 -16.78
C ARG A 143 -13.62 5.90 -15.39
N CYS A 144 -14.93 5.74 -15.32
CA CYS A 144 -15.63 5.58 -14.04
C CYS A 144 -15.38 4.16 -13.49
N ARG A 145 -14.72 4.07 -12.33
CA ARG A 145 -14.37 2.80 -11.67
C ARG A 145 -15.60 1.99 -11.21
N ASN A 146 -16.76 2.66 -11.04
CA ASN A 146 -17.98 1.98 -10.63
C ASN A 146 -18.69 1.27 -11.78
N CYS A 147 -18.87 1.95 -12.94
CA CYS A 147 -19.71 1.43 -14.02
C CYS A 147 -19.00 1.25 -15.37
N GLY A 148 -17.74 1.67 -15.47
CA GLY A 148 -16.97 1.57 -16.70
C GLY A 148 -17.24 2.68 -17.75
N TYR A 149 -18.12 3.64 -17.47
CA TYR A 149 -18.37 4.75 -18.38
C TYR A 149 -17.08 5.49 -18.73
N ILE A 150 -16.87 5.77 -20.01
CA ILE A 150 -15.72 6.52 -20.52
C ILE A 150 -16.13 7.92 -20.91
N HIS A 151 -15.38 8.91 -20.45
CA HIS A 151 -15.46 10.29 -20.87
C HIS A 151 -14.12 10.73 -21.47
N GLU A 152 -14.14 11.43 -22.58
CA GLU A 152 -12.92 12.00 -23.18
C GLU A 152 -12.91 13.53 -22.96
N GLY A 153 -11.80 14.03 -22.41
CA GLY A 153 -11.65 15.44 -22.10
C GLY A 153 -10.44 15.72 -21.21
N THR A 154 -10.18 17.00 -20.97
CA THR A 154 -9.08 17.43 -20.09
C THR A 154 -9.41 17.27 -18.61
N GLU A 155 -10.69 17.13 -18.24
CA GLU A 155 -11.13 16.98 -16.85
C GLU A 155 -12.12 15.81 -16.74
N ALA A 156 -12.05 15.09 -15.63
CA ALA A 156 -13.06 14.10 -15.28
C ALA A 156 -14.39 14.79 -14.92
N PRO A 157 -15.55 14.26 -15.33
CA PRO A 157 -16.86 14.81 -14.96
C PRO A 157 -17.06 14.90 -13.45
N GLU A 158 -17.77 15.93 -12.97
CA GLU A 158 -18.14 16.07 -11.55
C GLU A 158 -19.01 14.89 -11.07
N VAL A 159 -19.88 14.42 -11.95
CA VAL A 159 -20.81 13.30 -11.69
C VAL A 159 -20.83 12.42 -12.92
N CYS A 160 -20.77 11.11 -12.72
CA CYS A 160 -20.89 10.14 -13.81
C CYS A 160 -22.32 10.16 -14.40
N PRO A 161 -22.50 10.40 -15.71
CA PRO A 161 -23.84 10.47 -16.30
C PRO A 161 -24.55 9.11 -16.35
N ALA A 162 -23.82 8.00 -16.25
CA ALA A 162 -24.38 6.67 -16.32
C ALA A 162 -24.81 6.10 -14.96
N CYS A 163 -24.07 6.41 -13.88
CA CYS A 163 -24.32 5.79 -12.56
C CYS A 163 -24.36 6.78 -11.38
N VAL A 164 -24.30 8.08 -11.66
CA VAL A 164 -24.44 9.17 -10.69
C VAL A 164 -23.38 9.16 -9.56
N HIS A 165 -22.29 8.41 -9.73
CA HIS A 165 -21.17 8.46 -8.78
C HIS A 165 -20.35 9.74 -8.97
N PRO A 166 -19.78 10.29 -7.89
CA PRO A 166 -19.03 11.54 -7.93
C PRO A 166 -17.68 11.36 -8.66
N ARG A 167 -17.05 12.49 -9.04
CA ARG A 167 -15.72 12.58 -9.68
C ARG A 167 -14.66 11.68 -9.04
N ALA A 168 -14.73 11.47 -7.73
CA ALA A 168 -13.80 10.61 -6.98
C ALA A 168 -13.70 9.17 -7.53
N PHE A 169 -14.67 8.72 -8.30
CA PHE A 169 -14.67 7.40 -8.95
C PHE A 169 -13.98 7.38 -10.33
N TYR A 170 -13.50 8.52 -10.83
CA TYR A 170 -12.80 8.53 -12.12
C TYR A 170 -11.30 8.30 -11.99
N GLU A 171 -10.76 7.64 -12.97
CA GLU A 171 -9.33 7.45 -13.20
C GLU A 171 -9.01 7.63 -14.69
N VAL A 172 -7.76 7.89 -15.04
CA VAL A 172 -7.32 7.80 -16.44
C VAL A 172 -7.41 6.34 -16.88
N ALA A 173 -8.11 6.09 -17.98
CA ALA A 173 -8.28 4.73 -18.49
C ALA A 173 -6.93 4.14 -18.90
N ALA A 174 -6.59 2.99 -18.34
CA ALA A 174 -5.46 2.19 -18.81
C ALA A 174 -5.95 1.21 -19.91
N GLU A 175 -5.26 1.19 -21.03
CA GLU A 175 -5.48 0.27 -22.15
C GLU A 175 -4.16 -0.43 -22.43
N ASN A 176 -3.89 -1.47 -21.68
CA ASN A 176 -2.63 -2.22 -21.70
C ASN A 176 -2.81 -3.70 -22.10
N TYR A 177 -3.87 -4.00 -22.85
CA TYR A 177 -4.22 -5.34 -23.35
C TYR A 177 -4.12 -5.40 -24.86
#